data_9c94f45c03616393207bb731208d8405
#
_entry.id   9c94f45c03616393207bb731208d8405
#
_cell.length_a   1.000
_cell.length_b   1.000
_cell.length_c   1.000
_cell.angle_alpha   90.00
_cell.angle_beta   90.00
_cell.angle_gamma   90.00
#
_symmetry.space_group_name_H-M   'P 1'
#
loop_
_entity.id
_entity.type
_entity.pdbx_description
1 polymer ?
#
loop_
_entity_poly.entity_id
_entity_poly.type
_entity_poly.pdbx_seq_one_letter_code
_entity_poly.pdbx_strand_id
1 'polypeptide(L)'
;MAKRVFLIVLDSCGIGEAPDAENFGDKGANTVKSISQSKNFNIENLKNIGFTEIDELSYLGKGELKSEVARLQEKSKGKDTTIGHWEIAGIVSEKPLPTFPNGFPKELLDEFSRLTGRGVLCNKPYSGTEVIKDYGEEHLKTGALIVYTSADSVFQIAAHESIVPPETLYEYCRIARKLLVGDLGVGRVIARPFEGEYPFKRTPRRHDFSLEPPKDTVLDELKNKGLDVIGVGKINDIFAGKGLTEYVYTKNNDDGMAKTLEYQKKDFNGLCFVNLVDFDMVYGHRNDVDGYAKALSDFDKWLPEFIKNMKSDDVLIITADHGCDPGDLSTDHTREYVPFIMHGKNIEPKNNGTIDGFTFVADTVKNLLMG
;
A
#
# COMPACT_ATOMS: atom_id res chain seq x y z
N MET A 1 -18.51 1.77 -22.61
CA MET A 1 -17.23 2.17 -21.98
C MET A 1 -17.53 3.12 -20.85
N ALA A 2 -16.87 2.95 -19.71
CA ALA A 2 -16.88 3.94 -18.64
C ALA A 2 -16.07 5.16 -19.05
N LYS A 3 -16.42 6.34 -18.55
CA LYS A 3 -15.58 7.54 -18.69
C LYS A 3 -14.57 7.64 -17.55
N ARG A 4 -15.03 7.32 -16.32
CA ARG A 4 -14.20 7.38 -15.13
C ARG A 4 -14.33 6.10 -14.32
N VAL A 5 -13.19 5.59 -13.88
CA VAL A 5 -13.12 4.49 -12.92
C VAL A 5 -12.51 5.02 -11.62
N PHE A 6 -13.19 4.79 -10.50
CA PHE A 6 -12.68 5.05 -9.15
C PHE A 6 -12.32 3.70 -8.54
N LEU A 7 -11.03 3.43 -8.41
CA LEU A 7 -10.51 2.22 -7.78
C LEU A 7 -10.05 2.57 -6.36
N ILE A 8 -10.77 2.06 -5.36
CA ILE A 8 -10.49 2.31 -3.95
C ILE A 8 -9.94 1.04 -3.32
N VAL A 9 -8.73 1.11 -2.82
CA VAL A 9 -8.09 0.06 -2.03
C VAL A 9 -8.28 0.37 -0.55
N LEU A 10 -8.97 -0.52 0.16
CA LEU A 10 -9.03 -0.58 1.61
C LEU A 10 -7.78 -1.35 2.07
N ASP A 11 -6.68 -0.63 2.33
CA ASP A 11 -5.36 -1.21 2.58
C ASP A 11 -5.44 -2.27 3.68
N SER A 12 -5.02 -3.49 3.38
CA SER A 12 -5.05 -4.65 4.27
C SER A 12 -6.44 -5.25 4.62
N CYS A 13 -7.52 -4.93 3.90
CA CYS A 13 -8.85 -5.46 4.21
C CYS A 13 -9.04 -6.90 3.67
N GLY A 14 -8.34 -7.88 4.26
CA GLY A 14 -8.46 -9.29 3.94
C GLY A 14 -9.80 -9.89 4.40
N ILE A 15 -10.24 -10.94 3.69
CA ILE A 15 -11.53 -11.61 3.90
C ILE A 15 -11.40 -13.12 4.13
N GLY A 16 -10.30 -13.57 4.68
CA GLY A 16 -10.04 -14.96 5.06
C GLY A 16 -8.80 -15.54 4.40
N GLU A 17 -8.23 -16.53 5.07
CA GLU A 17 -6.96 -17.15 4.66
C GLU A 17 -6.97 -17.62 3.19
N ALA A 18 -5.91 -17.28 2.46
CA ALA A 18 -5.67 -17.80 1.12
C ALA A 18 -5.20 -19.27 1.20
N PRO A 19 -5.32 -20.08 0.13
CA PRO A 19 -4.93 -21.50 0.16
C PRO A 19 -3.47 -21.74 0.52
N ASP A 20 -2.61 -20.77 0.28
CA ASP A 20 -1.17 -20.82 0.58
C ASP A 20 -0.77 -20.05 1.86
N ALA A 21 -1.75 -19.59 2.66
CA ALA A 21 -1.52 -18.83 3.89
C ALA A 21 -0.58 -19.54 4.88
N GLU A 22 -0.67 -20.88 4.98
CA GLU A 22 0.22 -21.68 5.84
C GLU A 22 1.69 -21.51 5.47
N ASN A 23 2.03 -21.28 4.19
CA ASN A 23 3.40 -21.05 3.74
C ASN A 23 3.98 -19.71 4.21
N PHE A 24 3.10 -18.79 4.60
CA PHE A 24 3.45 -17.46 5.13
C PHE A 24 3.32 -17.37 6.66
N GLY A 25 2.86 -18.45 7.30
CA GLY A 25 2.60 -18.49 8.74
C GLY A 25 1.24 -17.90 9.13
N ASP A 26 0.36 -17.64 8.17
CA ASP A 26 -0.88 -16.87 8.33
C ASP A 26 -2.13 -17.78 8.35
N LYS A 27 -1.97 -19.04 8.72
CA LYS A 27 -3.09 -19.99 8.81
C LYS A 27 -4.16 -19.49 9.77
N GLY A 28 -5.40 -19.43 9.30
CA GLY A 28 -6.54 -18.99 10.08
C GLY A 28 -6.77 -17.47 10.09
N ALA A 29 -5.91 -16.68 9.44
CA ALA A 29 -6.06 -15.24 9.36
C ALA A 29 -7.38 -14.85 8.65
N ASN A 30 -8.10 -13.90 9.23
CA ASN A 30 -9.32 -13.35 8.64
C ASN A 30 -9.61 -11.96 9.21
N THR A 31 -9.03 -10.94 8.57
CA THR A 31 -9.14 -9.55 8.98
C THR A 31 -10.57 -9.11 9.22
N VAL A 32 -11.47 -9.30 8.25
CA VAL A 32 -12.87 -8.87 8.36
C VAL A 32 -13.60 -9.65 9.44
N LYS A 33 -13.33 -10.93 9.62
CA LYS A 33 -13.96 -11.74 10.69
C LYS A 33 -13.53 -11.25 12.08
N SER A 34 -12.27 -10.94 12.27
CA SER A 34 -11.74 -10.41 13.53
C SER A 34 -12.39 -9.08 13.89
N ILE A 35 -12.45 -8.14 12.96
CA ILE A 35 -13.05 -6.82 13.21
C ILE A 35 -14.57 -6.88 13.34
N SER A 36 -15.23 -7.88 12.75
CA SER A 36 -16.69 -8.04 12.86
C SER A 36 -17.18 -8.37 14.28
N GLN A 37 -16.27 -8.77 15.17
CA GLN A 37 -16.56 -9.01 16.58
C GLN A 37 -16.67 -7.71 17.40
N SER A 38 -16.20 -6.58 16.85
CA SER A 38 -16.28 -5.29 17.53
C SER A 38 -17.68 -4.71 17.51
N LYS A 39 -18.09 -4.10 18.62
CA LYS A 39 -19.33 -3.30 18.71
C LYS A 39 -19.33 -2.06 17.78
N ASN A 40 -18.14 -1.66 17.30
CA ASN A 40 -17.97 -0.54 16.39
C ASN A 40 -18.18 -0.95 14.92
N PHE A 41 -18.36 -2.24 14.64
CA PHE A 41 -18.51 -2.76 13.29
C PHE A 41 -19.94 -2.55 12.76
N ASN A 42 -20.07 -1.78 11.68
CA ASN A 42 -21.31 -1.57 10.95
C ASN A 42 -21.03 -1.33 9.47
N ILE A 43 -21.53 -2.19 8.58
CA ILE A 43 -21.26 -2.16 7.14
C ILE A 43 -22.54 -2.29 6.30
N GLU A 44 -23.65 -1.69 6.74
CA GLU A 44 -24.96 -1.82 6.10
C GLU A 44 -24.97 -1.32 4.64
N ASN A 45 -24.19 -0.28 4.32
CA ASN A 45 -24.12 0.24 2.96
C ASN A 45 -23.29 -0.66 2.05
N LEU A 46 -22.18 -1.22 2.54
CA LEU A 46 -21.39 -2.25 1.84
C LEU A 46 -22.23 -3.51 1.60
N LYS A 47 -23.03 -3.96 2.57
CA LYS A 47 -23.99 -5.07 2.38
C LYS A 47 -24.97 -4.77 1.26
N ASN A 48 -25.50 -3.55 1.20
CA ASN A 48 -26.46 -3.12 0.19
C ASN A 48 -25.90 -3.05 -1.23
N ILE A 49 -24.58 -3.09 -1.41
CA ILE A 49 -23.92 -3.16 -2.73
C ILE A 49 -23.28 -4.53 -3.01
N GLY A 50 -23.45 -5.52 -2.12
CA GLY A 50 -23.05 -6.90 -2.38
C GLY A 50 -21.82 -7.41 -1.64
N PHE A 51 -21.29 -6.69 -0.64
CA PHE A 51 -20.10 -7.15 0.10
C PHE A 51 -20.31 -8.54 0.73
N THR A 52 -21.48 -8.78 1.33
CA THR A 52 -21.80 -10.06 1.97
C THR A 52 -22.19 -11.17 1.00
N GLU A 53 -22.34 -10.83 -0.28
CA GLU A 53 -22.60 -11.80 -1.35
C GLU A 53 -21.29 -12.34 -1.95
N ILE A 54 -20.13 -11.84 -1.52
CA ILE A 54 -18.81 -12.45 -1.78
C ILE A 54 -18.73 -13.77 -1.03
N ASP A 55 -18.16 -14.80 -1.65
CA ASP A 55 -18.01 -16.13 -1.07
C ASP A 55 -17.37 -16.08 0.33
N GLU A 56 -17.87 -16.89 1.24
CA GLU A 56 -17.45 -17.04 2.65
C GLU A 56 -17.76 -15.83 3.56
N LEU A 57 -18.44 -14.77 3.08
CA LEU A 57 -18.83 -13.62 3.91
C LEU A 57 -20.25 -13.67 4.45
N SER A 58 -20.99 -14.75 4.22
CA SER A 58 -22.39 -14.90 4.66
C SER A 58 -22.60 -14.78 6.19
N TYR A 59 -21.52 -15.01 6.99
CA TYR A 59 -21.57 -14.83 8.45
C TYR A 59 -21.79 -13.37 8.89
N LEU A 60 -21.54 -12.40 8.02
CA LEU A 60 -21.81 -10.98 8.28
C LEU A 60 -23.29 -10.60 8.16
N GLY A 61 -24.14 -11.55 7.78
CA GLY A 61 -25.56 -11.36 7.57
C GLY A 61 -25.93 -11.21 6.09
N LYS A 62 -27.22 -11.08 5.83
CA LYS A 62 -27.76 -10.99 4.47
C LYS A 62 -27.56 -9.58 3.91
N GLY A 63 -27.11 -9.48 2.67
CA GLY A 63 -27.01 -8.26 1.88
C GLY A 63 -27.90 -8.30 0.63
N GLU A 64 -27.60 -7.39 -0.30
CA GLU A 64 -28.24 -7.32 -1.61
C GLU A 64 -27.17 -7.37 -2.70
N LEU A 65 -27.31 -8.26 -3.67
CA LEU A 65 -26.39 -8.33 -4.82
C LEU A 65 -26.78 -7.24 -5.83
N LYS A 66 -26.17 -6.06 -5.68
CA LYS A 66 -26.37 -4.89 -6.58
C LYS A 66 -25.12 -4.53 -7.39
N SER A 67 -24.07 -5.32 -7.29
CA SER A 67 -22.79 -5.10 -7.94
C SER A 67 -22.27 -6.40 -8.52
N GLU A 68 -21.28 -6.31 -9.38
CA GLU A 68 -20.44 -7.47 -9.69
C GLU A 68 -19.45 -7.67 -8.54
N VAL A 69 -19.40 -8.86 -7.96
CA VAL A 69 -18.55 -9.18 -6.82
C VAL A 69 -17.70 -10.41 -7.09
N ALA A 70 -16.58 -10.50 -6.41
CA ALA A 70 -15.70 -11.67 -6.41
C ALA A 70 -14.85 -11.69 -5.13
N ARG A 71 -14.23 -12.82 -4.88
CA ARG A 71 -13.12 -12.99 -3.96
C ARG A 71 -11.84 -13.19 -4.77
N LEU A 72 -10.82 -12.36 -4.57
CA LEU A 72 -9.57 -12.46 -5.31
C LEU A 72 -8.50 -13.15 -4.48
N GLN A 73 -7.72 -14.02 -5.13
CA GLN A 73 -6.55 -14.69 -4.56
C GLN A 73 -5.28 -14.10 -5.14
N GLU A 74 -4.34 -13.68 -4.30
CA GLU A 74 -3.04 -13.16 -4.75
C GLU A 74 -2.17 -14.26 -5.36
N LYS A 75 -1.56 -13.97 -6.51
CA LYS A 75 -0.57 -14.85 -7.19
C LYS A 75 0.86 -14.54 -6.83
N SER A 76 1.13 -13.28 -6.55
CA SER A 76 2.47 -12.82 -6.20
C SER A 76 3.01 -13.54 -4.97
N LYS A 77 4.33 -13.65 -4.87
CA LYS A 77 5.01 -14.36 -3.77
C LYS A 77 5.29 -13.47 -2.54
N GLY A 78 4.86 -12.21 -2.57
CA GLY A 78 4.84 -11.30 -1.41
C GLY A 78 3.47 -11.23 -0.77
N LYS A 79 3.36 -10.46 0.30
CA LYS A 79 2.10 -10.11 0.98
C LYS A 79 2.15 -8.67 1.51
N ASP A 80 2.93 -7.83 0.86
CA ASP A 80 3.11 -6.43 1.25
C ASP A 80 2.38 -5.46 0.32
N THR A 81 2.12 -4.25 0.81
CA THR A 81 1.39 -3.20 0.09
C THR A 81 1.91 -2.97 -1.34
N THR A 82 3.24 -2.96 -1.53
CA THR A 82 3.83 -2.71 -2.84
C THR A 82 3.51 -3.84 -3.82
N ILE A 83 3.71 -5.07 -3.40
CA ILE A 83 3.46 -6.27 -4.21
C ILE A 83 1.97 -6.40 -4.53
N GLY A 84 1.08 -6.25 -3.54
CA GLY A 84 -0.36 -6.33 -3.75
C GLY A 84 -0.87 -5.27 -4.73
N HIS A 85 -0.44 -4.01 -4.57
CA HIS A 85 -0.80 -2.95 -5.52
C HIS A 85 -0.22 -3.16 -6.93
N TRP A 86 1.01 -3.70 -7.04
CA TRP A 86 1.56 -4.05 -8.34
C TRP A 86 0.76 -5.15 -9.03
N GLU A 87 0.26 -6.14 -8.26
CA GLU A 87 -0.58 -7.18 -8.83
C GLU A 87 -1.96 -6.62 -9.24
N ILE A 88 -2.56 -5.75 -8.43
CA ILE A 88 -3.76 -4.98 -8.81
C ILE A 88 -3.54 -4.21 -10.11
N ALA A 89 -2.33 -3.71 -10.34
CA ALA A 89 -1.95 -2.97 -11.56
C ALA A 89 -1.42 -3.85 -12.71
N GLY A 90 -1.45 -5.18 -12.58
CA GLY A 90 -1.14 -6.13 -13.66
C GLY A 90 0.24 -6.80 -13.59
N ILE A 91 0.96 -6.72 -12.47
CA ILE A 91 2.28 -7.35 -12.31
C ILE A 91 2.24 -8.45 -11.25
N VAL A 92 2.33 -9.70 -11.67
CA VAL A 92 2.61 -10.81 -10.76
C VAL A 92 4.09 -10.85 -10.43
N SER A 93 4.43 -10.78 -9.14
CA SER A 93 5.80 -10.83 -8.63
C SER A 93 6.18 -12.28 -8.27
N GLU A 94 7.11 -12.86 -9.03
CA GLU A 94 7.56 -14.24 -8.85
C GLU A 94 8.41 -14.46 -7.59
N LYS A 95 8.89 -13.36 -6.98
CA LYS A 95 9.68 -13.37 -5.74
C LYS A 95 9.15 -12.28 -4.82
N PRO A 96 9.18 -12.49 -3.49
CA PRO A 96 8.94 -11.41 -2.53
C PRO A 96 10.04 -10.36 -2.63
N LEU A 97 9.78 -9.16 -2.14
CA LEU A 97 10.82 -8.15 -1.99
C LEU A 97 11.88 -8.63 -0.99
N PRO A 98 13.18 -8.45 -1.27
CA PRO A 98 14.24 -8.98 -0.43
C PRO A 98 14.30 -8.29 0.93
N THR A 99 14.56 -9.05 1.99
CA THR A 99 14.84 -8.56 3.34
C THR A 99 16.27 -8.91 3.73
N PHE A 100 16.86 -8.13 4.65
CA PHE A 100 18.28 -8.26 5.02
C PHE A 100 18.46 -8.42 6.53
N PRO A 101 18.02 -9.56 7.13
CA PRO A 101 18.07 -9.77 8.58
C PRO A 101 19.48 -9.78 9.15
N ASN A 102 20.50 -10.00 8.32
CA ASN A 102 21.92 -10.00 8.71
C ASN A 102 22.67 -8.73 8.22
N GLY A 103 21.93 -7.70 7.78
CA GLY A 103 22.51 -6.52 7.12
C GLY A 103 22.80 -6.74 5.63
N PHE A 104 23.15 -5.65 4.96
CA PHE A 104 23.43 -5.63 3.51
C PHE A 104 24.82 -6.20 3.18
N PRO A 105 24.99 -6.78 1.97
CA PRO A 105 26.28 -7.29 1.52
C PRO A 105 27.38 -6.22 1.54
N LYS A 106 28.59 -6.64 1.90
CA LYS A 106 29.74 -5.73 2.02
C LYS A 106 30.05 -5.02 0.69
N GLU A 107 29.95 -5.72 -0.42
CA GLU A 107 30.22 -5.19 -1.76
C GLU A 107 29.27 -4.05 -2.12
N LEU A 108 28.00 -4.14 -1.74
CA LEU A 108 27.02 -3.07 -1.90
C LEU A 108 27.42 -1.83 -1.09
N LEU A 109 27.80 -2.02 0.18
CA LEU A 109 28.16 -0.92 1.07
C LEU A 109 29.49 -0.27 0.70
N ASP A 110 30.45 -1.05 0.21
CA ASP A 110 31.72 -0.53 -0.30
C ASP A 110 31.49 0.37 -1.53
N GLU A 111 30.64 -0.05 -2.47
CA GLU A 111 30.29 0.74 -3.64
C GLU A 111 29.46 1.98 -3.25
N PHE A 112 28.51 1.85 -2.33
CA PHE A 112 27.76 2.98 -1.78
C PHE A 112 28.68 4.00 -1.11
N SER A 113 29.65 3.53 -0.30
CA SER A 113 30.65 4.38 0.35
C SER A 113 31.53 5.09 -0.66
N ARG A 114 31.96 4.38 -1.71
CA ARG A 114 32.75 4.95 -2.80
C ARG A 114 32.00 6.09 -3.52
N LEU A 115 30.71 5.88 -3.82
CA LEU A 115 29.89 6.85 -4.56
C LEU A 115 29.49 8.06 -3.72
N THR A 116 29.26 7.87 -2.42
CA THR A 116 28.87 8.95 -1.50
C THR A 116 30.08 9.67 -0.89
N GLY A 117 31.28 9.08 -0.95
CA GLY A 117 32.47 9.55 -0.27
C GLY A 117 32.40 9.47 1.26
N ARG A 118 31.48 8.64 1.80
CA ARG A 118 31.25 8.51 3.25
C ARG A 118 31.27 7.05 3.69
N GLY A 119 31.82 6.80 4.88
CA GLY A 119 31.75 5.49 5.52
C GLY A 119 30.32 5.13 5.93
N VAL A 120 30.13 3.88 6.33
CA VAL A 120 28.85 3.32 6.81
C VAL A 120 29.00 2.86 8.26
N LEU A 121 28.02 3.20 9.09
CA LEU A 121 27.84 2.72 10.46
C LEU A 121 26.61 1.79 10.55
N CYS A 122 26.57 0.93 11.53
CA CYS A 122 25.50 0.01 11.90
C CYS A 122 25.36 -1.20 10.96
N ASN A 123 24.71 -1.10 9.81
CA ASN A 123 24.43 -2.19 8.86
C ASN A 123 23.76 -3.43 9.49
N LYS A 124 22.67 -3.25 10.21
CA LYS A 124 21.87 -4.35 10.79
C LYS A 124 20.42 -3.92 11.01
N PRO A 125 19.49 -4.85 11.31
CA PRO A 125 18.15 -4.50 11.75
C PRO A 125 18.19 -3.65 13.03
N TYR A 126 17.45 -2.52 13.02
CA TYR A 126 17.43 -1.59 14.14
C TYR A 126 16.15 -0.79 14.22
N SER A 127 15.73 -0.43 15.45
CA SER A 127 14.73 0.60 15.65
C SER A 127 15.28 1.95 15.22
N GLY A 128 14.55 2.70 14.42
CA GLY A 128 15.05 3.97 13.92
C GLY A 128 15.14 5.08 14.97
N THR A 129 14.57 4.94 16.17
CA THR A 129 14.81 5.83 17.34
C THR A 129 16.06 5.43 18.08
N GLU A 130 16.25 4.15 18.31
CA GLU A 130 17.43 3.66 19.04
C GLU A 130 18.70 3.79 18.20
N VAL A 131 18.63 3.60 16.87
CA VAL A 131 19.81 3.71 16.01
C VAL A 131 20.45 5.10 16.05
N ILE A 132 19.67 6.17 16.07
CA ILE A 132 20.22 7.53 16.16
C ILE A 132 20.78 7.83 17.55
N LYS A 133 20.21 7.22 18.60
CA LYS A 133 20.70 7.31 19.97
C LYS A 133 22.08 6.64 20.11
N ASP A 134 22.23 5.43 19.54
CA ASP A 134 23.43 4.61 19.73
C ASP A 134 24.58 5.01 18.78
N TYR A 135 24.26 5.45 17.55
CA TYR A 135 25.26 5.79 16.52
C TYR A 135 25.36 7.28 16.19
N GLY A 136 24.48 8.13 16.73
CA GLY A 136 24.43 9.55 16.39
C GLY A 136 25.71 10.32 16.76
N GLU A 137 26.30 10.06 17.91
CA GLU A 137 27.57 10.69 18.31
C GLU A 137 28.74 10.27 17.43
N GLU A 138 28.81 8.99 17.02
CA GLU A 138 29.85 8.50 16.12
C GLU A 138 29.66 9.10 14.73
N HIS A 139 28.42 9.21 14.25
CA HIS A 139 28.09 9.91 13.01
C HIS A 139 28.57 11.37 13.04
N LEU A 140 28.32 12.12 14.13
CA LEU A 140 28.79 13.51 14.27
C LEU A 140 30.30 13.61 14.22
N LYS A 141 31.05 12.66 14.81
CA LYS A 141 32.52 12.65 14.85
C LYS A 141 33.14 12.25 13.53
N THR A 142 32.58 11.30 12.82
CA THR A 142 33.17 10.65 11.63
C THR A 142 32.60 11.15 10.31
N GLY A 143 31.37 11.64 10.31
CA GLY A 143 30.59 11.94 9.11
C GLY A 143 30.11 10.69 8.36
N ALA A 144 30.32 9.48 8.89
CA ALA A 144 29.85 8.24 8.28
C ALA A 144 28.32 8.11 8.41
N LEU A 145 27.66 7.56 7.39
CA LEU A 145 26.20 7.43 7.32
C LEU A 145 25.71 6.25 8.17
N ILE A 146 24.64 6.45 8.91
CA ILE A 146 24.00 5.37 9.69
C ILE A 146 23.07 4.61 8.74
N VAL A 147 23.50 3.43 8.27
CA VAL A 147 22.71 2.53 7.42
C VAL A 147 22.13 1.42 8.25
N TYR A 148 20.83 1.17 8.12
CA TYR A 148 20.15 0.11 8.85
C TYR A 148 18.91 -0.38 8.08
N THR A 149 18.35 -1.49 8.51
CA THR A 149 17.13 -2.09 7.97
C THR A 149 16.10 -2.36 9.07
N SER A 150 15.02 -3.05 8.75
CA SER A 150 14.02 -3.59 9.67
C SER A 150 13.56 -4.97 9.19
N ALA A 151 12.44 -5.49 9.71
CA ALA A 151 11.80 -6.69 9.17
C ALA A 151 11.28 -6.48 7.73
N ASP A 152 10.93 -5.22 7.39
CA ASP A 152 10.49 -4.86 6.05
C ASP A 152 11.64 -4.84 5.04
N SER A 153 11.27 -4.81 3.75
CA SER A 153 12.21 -4.66 2.63
C SER A 153 12.65 -3.19 2.47
N VAL A 154 13.54 -2.72 3.34
CA VAL A 154 13.96 -1.31 3.39
C VAL A 154 15.45 -1.14 3.61
N PHE A 155 16.03 -0.12 2.93
CA PHE A 155 17.36 0.42 3.18
C PHE A 155 17.22 1.83 3.76
N GLN A 156 17.57 2.03 5.01
CA GLN A 156 17.36 3.30 5.69
C GLN A 156 18.70 3.99 5.95
N ILE A 157 18.76 5.30 5.70
CA ILE A 157 19.94 6.12 5.95
C ILE A 157 19.55 7.21 6.93
N ALA A 158 20.09 7.16 8.16
CA ALA A 158 19.96 8.25 9.11
C ALA A 158 21.21 9.12 9.09
N ALA A 159 21.01 10.44 9.12
CA ALA A 159 22.07 11.42 9.19
C ALA A 159 21.63 12.69 9.93
N HIS A 160 22.56 13.28 10.69
CA HIS A 160 22.31 14.55 11.38
C HIS A 160 22.41 15.71 10.38
N GLU A 161 21.42 16.61 10.39
CA GLU A 161 21.29 17.66 9.38
C GLU A 161 22.46 18.68 9.35
N SER A 162 23.17 18.85 10.46
CA SER A 162 24.39 19.69 10.46
C SER A 162 25.59 19.05 9.76
N ILE A 163 25.60 17.72 9.57
CA ILE A 163 26.68 16.97 8.92
C ILE A 163 26.30 16.64 7.47
N VAL A 164 25.05 16.24 7.27
CA VAL A 164 24.48 15.91 5.96
C VAL A 164 23.14 16.62 5.83
N PRO A 165 23.10 17.77 5.15
CA PRO A 165 21.84 18.47 4.89
C PRO A 165 20.82 17.56 4.20
N PRO A 166 19.49 17.74 4.42
CA PRO A 166 18.45 16.87 3.88
C PRO A 166 18.56 16.62 2.36
N GLU A 167 18.83 17.65 1.57
CA GLU A 167 18.99 17.51 0.11
C GLU A 167 20.17 16.60 -0.27
N THR A 168 21.28 16.70 0.46
CA THR A 168 22.45 15.81 0.26
C THR A 168 22.09 14.37 0.68
N LEU A 169 21.33 14.20 1.77
CA LEU A 169 20.85 12.88 2.19
C LEU A 169 19.94 12.28 1.12
N TYR A 170 19.08 13.06 0.50
CA TYR A 170 18.22 12.61 -0.60
C TYR A 170 19.03 12.16 -1.82
N GLU A 171 20.14 12.88 -2.15
CA GLU A 171 21.05 12.41 -3.22
C GLU A 171 21.71 11.07 -2.86
N TYR A 172 22.11 10.87 -1.62
CA TYR A 172 22.64 9.57 -1.16
C TYR A 172 21.58 8.45 -1.23
N CYS A 173 20.32 8.75 -0.91
CA CYS A 173 19.23 7.81 -1.09
C CYS A 173 19.00 7.48 -2.57
N ARG A 174 19.09 8.44 -3.50
CA ARG A 174 19.01 8.18 -4.95
C ARG A 174 20.17 7.31 -5.44
N ILE A 175 21.38 7.52 -4.92
CA ILE A 175 22.53 6.64 -5.20
C ILE A 175 22.23 5.21 -4.72
N ALA A 176 21.79 5.05 -3.47
CA ALA A 176 21.42 3.75 -2.91
C ALA A 176 20.31 3.09 -3.74
N ARG A 177 19.28 3.86 -4.16
CA ARG A 177 18.18 3.33 -4.98
C ARG A 177 18.66 2.74 -6.31
N LYS A 178 19.65 3.36 -6.95
CA LYS A 178 20.26 2.87 -8.20
C LYS A 178 21.06 1.59 -8.01
N LEU A 179 21.67 1.39 -6.85
CA LEU A 179 22.44 0.19 -6.52
C LEU A 179 21.52 -0.99 -6.10
N LEU A 180 20.39 -0.68 -5.47
CA LEU A 180 19.47 -1.65 -4.88
C LEU A 180 18.43 -2.11 -5.92
N VAL A 181 18.86 -2.88 -6.90
CA VAL A 181 18.05 -3.43 -8.00
C VAL A 181 18.22 -4.95 -8.09
N GLY A 182 17.33 -5.62 -8.81
CA GLY A 182 17.34 -7.08 -8.95
C GLY A 182 17.19 -7.78 -7.59
N ASP A 183 18.03 -8.75 -7.29
CA ASP A 183 17.99 -9.50 -6.02
C ASP A 183 18.33 -8.66 -4.78
N LEU A 184 18.85 -7.44 -4.95
CA LEU A 184 19.08 -6.45 -3.89
C LEU A 184 17.98 -5.38 -3.84
N GLY A 185 16.97 -5.48 -4.70
CA GLY A 185 15.93 -4.48 -4.92
C GLY A 185 14.95 -4.35 -3.76
N VAL A 186 15.38 -3.75 -2.64
CA VAL A 186 14.46 -3.43 -1.52
C VAL A 186 13.31 -2.53 -1.98
N GLY A 187 12.14 -2.71 -1.40
CA GLY A 187 10.96 -1.94 -1.73
C GLY A 187 11.12 -0.43 -1.55
N ARG A 188 11.85 0.00 -0.52
CA ARG A 188 12.07 1.43 -0.23
C ARG A 188 13.49 1.72 0.24
N VAL A 189 14.07 2.82 -0.25
CA VAL A 189 15.21 3.49 0.37
C VAL A 189 14.67 4.70 1.12
N ILE A 190 15.03 4.87 2.39
CA ILE A 190 14.40 5.87 3.26
C ILE A 190 15.45 6.83 3.83
N ALA A 191 15.28 8.11 3.55
CA ALA A 191 16.00 9.18 4.23
C ALA A 191 15.39 9.43 5.61
N ARG A 192 16.24 9.39 6.65
CA ARG A 192 15.88 9.61 8.05
C ARG A 192 16.72 10.73 8.67
N PRO A 193 16.50 12.00 8.29
CA PRO A 193 17.23 13.10 8.91
C PRO A 193 16.87 13.25 10.39
N PHE A 194 17.87 13.64 11.19
CA PHE A 194 17.70 13.94 12.61
C PHE A 194 18.52 15.18 13.00
N GLU A 195 18.23 15.77 14.16
CA GLU A 195 18.82 17.01 14.65
C GLU A 195 18.98 17.04 16.17
N GLY A 196 19.59 18.10 16.67
CA GLY A 196 19.74 18.41 18.09
C GLY A 196 20.97 17.78 18.70
N GLU A 197 21.10 17.95 20.03
CA GLU A 197 22.09 17.26 20.87
C GLU A 197 21.46 16.01 21.47
N TYR A 198 22.28 15.11 22.02
CA TYR A 198 21.76 13.93 22.70
C TYR A 198 20.77 14.30 23.84
N PRO A 199 19.58 13.71 23.87
CA PRO A 199 19.03 12.71 22.96
C PRO A 199 18.51 13.32 21.64
N PHE A 200 19.05 12.80 20.52
CA PHE A 200 18.71 13.28 19.17
C PHE A 200 17.21 13.11 18.84
N LYS A 201 16.72 13.97 17.95
CA LYS A 201 15.32 13.94 17.49
C LYS A 201 15.24 13.79 15.98
N ARG A 202 14.34 12.93 15.51
CA ARG A 202 14.00 12.84 14.09
C ARG A 202 13.29 14.12 13.65
N THR A 203 13.60 14.54 12.42
CA THR A 203 12.88 15.65 11.79
C THR A 203 11.74 15.16 10.91
N PRO A 204 10.78 16.03 10.55
CA PRO A 204 9.69 15.67 9.64
C PRO A 204 10.14 15.52 8.18
N ARG A 205 11.42 15.77 7.88
CA ARG A 205 12.02 15.69 6.53
C ARG A 205 12.39 14.26 6.11
N ARG A 206 11.65 13.26 6.64
CA ARG A 206 11.70 11.89 6.11
C ARG A 206 11.27 11.90 4.64
N HIS A 207 11.97 11.15 3.80
CA HIS A 207 11.58 10.94 2.41
C HIS A 207 11.86 9.50 1.98
N ASP A 208 10.88 8.89 1.32
CA ASP A 208 10.96 7.50 0.86
C ASP A 208 11.21 7.50 -0.67
N PHE A 209 12.16 6.68 -1.12
CA PHE A 209 12.50 6.44 -2.52
C PHE A 209 12.11 4.99 -2.85
N SER A 210 10.94 4.83 -3.42
CA SER A 210 10.37 3.52 -3.71
C SER A 210 11.04 2.85 -4.91
N LEU A 211 10.97 1.53 -4.96
CA LEU A 211 11.32 0.74 -6.12
C LEU A 211 10.25 0.96 -7.21
N GLU A 212 10.69 1.25 -8.41
CA GLU A 212 9.77 1.32 -9.55
C GLU A 212 9.26 -0.08 -9.92
N PRO A 213 7.99 -0.18 -10.38
CA PRO A 213 7.49 -1.43 -10.95
C PRO A 213 8.45 -1.96 -12.04
N PRO A 214 8.74 -3.28 -12.05
CA PRO A 214 9.77 -3.85 -12.93
C PRO A 214 9.41 -3.85 -14.42
N LYS A 215 8.15 -3.56 -14.74
CA LYS A 215 7.62 -3.42 -16.09
C LYS A 215 6.46 -2.41 -16.10
N ASP A 216 5.94 -2.11 -17.28
CA ASP A 216 4.77 -1.25 -17.40
C ASP A 216 3.54 -1.89 -16.78
N THR A 217 2.73 -1.07 -16.12
CA THR A 217 1.49 -1.40 -15.44
C THR A 217 0.29 -0.87 -16.24
N VAL A 218 -0.92 -1.20 -15.79
CA VAL A 218 -2.14 -0.57 -16.36
C VAL A 218 -2.08 0.96 -16.27
N LEU A 219 -1.38 1.53 -15.28
CA LEU A 219 -1.23 2.99 -15.15
C LEU A 219 -0.46 3.57 -16.33
N ASP A 220 0.64 2.91 -16.74
CA ASP A 220 1.44 3.30 -17.89
C ASP A 220 0.63 3.16 -19.18
N GLU A 221 -0.11 2.05 -19.34
CA GLU A 221 -0.95 1.81 -20.53
C GLU A 221 -2.03 2.88 -20.69
N LEU A 222 -2.74 3.23 -19.60
CA LEU A 222 -3.77 4.28 -19.62
C LEU A 222 -3.16 5.65 -19.96
N LYS A 223 -2.06 6.01 -19.29
CA LYS A 223 -1.34 7.27 -19.57
C LYS A 223 -0.87 7.36 -21.01
N ASN A 224 -0.31 6.27 -21.56
CA ASN A 224 0.13 6.22 -22.96
C ASN A 224 -1.02 6.34 -23.96
N LYS A 225 -2.25 6.02 -23.56
CA LYS A 225 -3.49 6.26 -24.34
C LYS A 225 -4.04 7.67 -24.17
N GLY A 226 -3.37 8.53 -23.40
CA GLY A 226 -3.80 9.90 -23.14
C GLY A 226 -4.95 10.00 -22.13
N LEU A 227 -5.17 8.96 -21.32
CA LEU A 227 -6.13 8.97 -20.24
C LEU A 227 -5.52 9.53 -18.96
N ASP A 228 -6.35 10.12 -18.11
CA ASP A 228 -5.95 10.59 -16.80
C ASP A 228 -5.70 9.41 -15.87
N VAL A 229 -4.62 9.47 -15.09
CA VAL A 229 -4.27 8.50 -14.03
C VAL A 229 -3.95 9.27 -12.76
N ILE A 230 -4.93 9.34 -11.89
CA ILE A 230 -4.88 10.16 -10.69
C ILE A 230 -4.62 9.27 -9.48
N GLY A 231 -3.55 9.52 -8.73
CA GLY A 231 -3.22 8.84 -7.49
C GLY A 231 -3.68 9.62 -6.26
N VAL A 232 -4.43 8.98 -5.36
CA VAL A 232 -4.84 9.55 -4.07
C VAL A 232 -4.26 8.73 -2.93
N GLY A 233 -3.62 9.38 -1.96
CA GLY A 233 -2.97 8.72 -0.84
C GLY A 233 -1.57 8.26 -1.19
N LYS A 234 -1.24 7.01 -0.89
CA LYS A 234 0.12 6.44 -1.02
C LYS A 234 0.47 5.96 -2.44
N ILE A 235 -0.45 6.08 -3.40
CA ILE A 235 -0.30 5.54 -4.75
C ILE A 235 0.97 6.06 -5.44
N ASN A 236 1.27 7.37 -5.30
CA ASN A 236 2.50 7.93 -5.86
C ASN A 236 3.77 7.22 -5.34
N ASP A 237 3.81 6.91 -4.06
CA ASP A 237 4.97 6.25 -3.44
C ASP A 237 5.04 4.78 -3.82
N ILE A 238 3.90 4.08 -3.88
CA ILE A 238 3.82 2.64 -4.25
C ILE A 238 4.33 2.41 -5.69
N PHE A 239 4.02 3.33 -6.61
CA PHE A 239 4.43 3.22 -8.00
C PHE A 239 5.65 4.09 -8.36
N ALA A 240 6.30 4.72 -7.36
CA ALA A 240 7.44 5.65 -7.57
C ALA A 240 7.11 6.76 -8.59
N GLY A 241 5.85 7.20 -8.63
CA GLY A 241 5.34 8.19 -9.58
C GLY A 241 5.14 7.68 -11.01
N LYS A 242 5.51 6.42 -11.31
CA LYS A 242 5.40 5.84 -12.65
C LYS A 242 3.94 5.66 -13.05
N GLY A 243 3.60 6.04 -14.27
CA GLY A 243 2.27 5.88 -14.84
C GLY A 243 1.24 6.92 -14.39
N LEU A 244 1.52 7.76 -13.38
CA LEU A 244 0.58 8.80 -12.91
C LEU A 244 0.62 10.07 -13.79
N THR A 245 -0.53 10.72 -13.94
CA THR A 245 -0.67 12.06 -14.55
C THR A 245 -0.84 13.14 -13.48
N GLU A 246 -1.47 12.81 -12.36
CA GLU A 246 -1.69 13.69 -11.21
C GLU A 246 -1.68 12.85 -9.93
N TYR A 247 -1.29 13.44 -8.80
CA TYR A 247 -1.43 12.79 -7.50
C TYR A 247 -1.63 13.78 -6.36
N VAL A 248 -2.20 13.29 -5.27
CA VAL A 248 -2.36 14.03 -4.01
C VAL A 248 -2.09 13.12 -2.82
N TYR A 249 -1.26 13.59 -1.90
CA TYR A 249 -1.05 12.92 -0.61
C TYR A 249 -2.23 13.18 0.34
N THR A 250 -2.46 12.25 1.23
CA THR A 250 -3.50 12.32 2.25
C THR A 250 -2.92 12.15 3.65
N LYS A 251 -3.58 12.72 4.64
CA LYS A 251 -3.17 12.66 6.04
C LYS A 251 -3.64 11.37 6.73
N ASN A 252 -4.81 10.90 6.35
CA ASN A 252 -5.53 9.76 6.91
C ASN A 252 -6.65 9.33 5.94
N ASN A 253 -7.43 8.31 6.31
CA ASN A 253 -8.55 7.83 5.50
C ASN A 253 -9.62 8.89 5.28
N ASP A 254 -9.95 9.71 6.28
CA ASP A 254 -10.95 10.79 6.14
C ASP A 254 -10.54 11.80 5.08
N ASP A 255 -9.27 12.21 5.08
CA ASP A 255 -8.73 13.11 4.05
C ASP A 255 -8.72 12.42 2.67
N GLY A 256 -8.42 11.12 2.61
CA GLY A 256 -8.48 10.30 1.39
C GLY A 256 -9.89 10.25 0.81
N MET A 257 -10.89 9.99 1.64
CA MET A 257 -12.31 10.00 1.26
C MET A 257 -12.76 11.39 0.79
N ALA A 258 -12.35 12.45 1.49
CA ALA A 258 -12.66 13.83 1.10
C ALA A 258 -12.02 14.21 -0.25
N LYS A 259 -10.74 13.86 -0.47
CA LYS A 259 -10.04 14.06 -1.75
C LYS A 259 -10.70 13.28 -2.89
N THR A 260 -11.16 12.08 -2.63
CA THR A 260 -11.88 11.28 -3.62
C THR A 260 -13.17 11.96 -4.08
N LEU A 261 -13.94 12.56 -3.14
CA LEU A 261 -15.12 13.39 -3.48
C LEU A 261 -14.76 14.67 -4.23
N GLU A 262 -13.60 15.28 -3.93
CA GLU A 262 -13.12 16.45 -4.70
C GLU A 262 -12.84 16.04 -6.15
N TYR A 263 -12.17 14.92 -6.40
CA TYR A 263 -11.93 14.39 -7.75
C TYR A 263 -13.22 13.96 -8.45
N GLN A 264 -14.20 13.43 -7.72
CA GLN A 264 -15.50 13.09 -8.28
C GLN A 264 -16.22 14.29 -8.89
N LYS A 265 -15.99 15.51 -8.35
CA LYS A 265 -16.54 16.76 -8.88
C LYS A 265 -15.81 17.29 -10.12
N LYS A 266 -14.54 16.85 -10.33
CA LYS A 266 -13.76 17.25 -11.51
C LYS A 266 -14.23 16.49 -12.75
N ASP A 267 -13.99 17.08 -13.91
CA ASP A 267 -14.17 16.38 -15.19
C ASP A 267 -12.81 15.80 -15.62
N PHE A 268 -12.74 14.49 -15.71
CA PHE A 268 -11.58 13.76 -16.19
C PHE A 268 -12.02 12.49 -16.95
N ASN A 269 -11.13 11.89 -17.71
CA ASN A 269 -11.38 10.66 -18.45
C ASN A 269 -10.27 9.66 -18.14
N GLY A 270 -10.55 8.67 -17.31
CA GLY A 270 -9.54 7.70 -16.90
C GLY A 270 -9.76 7.11 -15.51
N LEU A 271 -8.67 6.89 -14.80
CA LEU A 271 -8.62 6.20 -13.51
C LEU A 271 -8.30 7.17 -12.36
N CYS A 272 -9.11 7.13 -11.30
CA CYS A 272 -8.76 7.66 -9.99
C CYS A 272 -8.47 6.48 -9.04
N PHE A 273 -7.19 6.29 -8.72
CA PHE A 273 -6.70 5.19 -7.90
C PHE A 273 -6.45 5.70 -6.48
N VAL A 274 -7.16 5.15 -5.51
CA VAL A 274 -7.19 5.62 -4.12
C VAL A 274 -6.67 4.53 -3.20
N ASN A 275 -5.72 4.87 -2.33
CA ASN A 275 -5.29 4.00 -1.24
C ASN A 275 -5.70 4.63 0.11
N LEU A 276 -6.51 3.92 0.88
CA LEU A 276 -6.92 4.29 2.23
C LEU A 276 -6.05 3.51 3.23
N VAL A 277 -4.92 4.11 3.61
CA VAL A 277 -3.78 3.43 4.26
C VAL A 277 -3.95 3.20 5.76
N ASP A 278 -4.87 3.91 6.45
CA ASP A 278 -4.97 3.82 7.91
C ASP A 278 -5.40 2.43 8.40
N PHE A 279 -6.17 1.70 7.58
CA PHE A 279 -6.59 0.34 7.90
C PHE A 279 -5.39 -0.53 8.26
N ASP A 280 -4.34 -0.46 7.44
CA ASP A 280 -3.08 -1.14 7.64
C ASP A 280 -2.21 -0.44 8.71
N MET A 281 -1.80 0.80 8.41
CA MET A 281 -0.74 1.49 9.14
C MET A 281 -1.12 1.87 10.58
N VAL A 282 -2.40 2.21 10.82
CA VAL A 282 -2.87 2.70 12.13
C VAL A 282 -3.48 1.57 12.95
N TYR A 283 -4.17 0.62 12.30
CA TYR A 283 -4.99 -0.39 12.99
C TYR A 283 -4.46 -1.82 12.83
N GLY A 284 -4.20 -2.29 11.60
CA GLY A 284 -3.72 -3.64 11.33
C GLY A 284 -2.43 -3.95 12.07
N HIS A 285 -1.37 -3.22 11.78
CA HIS A 285 -0.06 -3.33 12.45
C HIS A 285 -0.04 -2.98 13.96
N ARG A 286 -1.18 -2.64 14.54
CA ARG A 286 -1.33 -2.31 15.97
C ARG A 286 -2.25 -3.27 16.70
N ASN A 287 -2.78 -4.29 16.02
CA ASN A 287 -3.75 -5.23 16.56
C ASN A 287 -4.97 -4.50 17.17
N ASP A 288 -5.35 -3.35 16.58
CA ASP A 288 -6.47 -2.53 17.02
C ASP A 288 -7.77 -2.92 16.30
N VAL A 289 -8.39 -4.00 16.78
CA VAL A 289 -9.65 -4.52 16.26
C VAL A 289 -10.77 -3.46 16.29
N ASP A 290 -10.89 -2.71 17.38
CA ASP A 290 -11.95 -1.72 17.54
C ASP A 290 -11.75 -0.49 16.65
N GLY A 291 -10.52 -0.03 16.51
CA GLY A 291 -10.15 1.08 15.62
C GLY A 291 -10.34 0.70 14.15
N TYR A 292 -9.93 -0.50 13.75
CA TYR A 292 -10.11 -1.01 12.39
C TYR A 292 -11.61 -1.13 12.03
N ALA A 293 -12.41 -1.75 12.93
CA ALA A 293 -13.84 -1.87 12.77
C ALA A 293 -14.53 -0.51 12.62
N LYS A 294 -14.12 0.47 13.43
CA LYS A 294 -14.61 1.84 13.32
C LYS A 294 -14.24 2.48 11.99
N ALA A 295 -13.01 2.34 11.53
CA ALA A 295 -12.55 2.89 10.27
C ALA A 295 -13.34 2.33 9.07
N LEU A 296 -13.61 1.01 9.06
CA LEU A 296 -14.45 0.41 8.01
C LEU A 296 -15.91 0.90 8.09
N SER A 297 -16.43 1.09 9.30
CA SER A 297 -17.78 1.65 9.51
C SER A 297 -17.86 3.13 9.09
N ASP A 298 -16.79 3.89 9.22
CA ASP A 298 -16.75 5.28 8.77
C ASP A 298 -16.68 5.36 7.23
N PHE A 299 -15.91 4.46 6.59
CA PHE A 299 -15.97 4.27 5.14
C PHE A 299 -17.36 3.87 4.65
N ASP A 300 -18.02 2.93 5.35
CA ASP A 300 -19.38 2.51 5.04
C ASP A 300 -20.39 3.68 5.08
N LYS A 301 -20.28 4.58 6.07
CA LYS A 301 -21.12 5.78 6.17
C LYS A 301 -20.86 6.79 5.07
N TRP A 302 -19.63 6.90 4.57
CA TRP A 302 -19.23 7.78 3.48
C TRP A 302 -19.73 7.28 2.12
N LEU A 303 -19.79 5.98 1.94
CA LEU A 303 -20.08 5.32 0.65
C LEU A 303 -21.38 5.78 -0.03
N PRO A 304 -22.53 5.99 0.66
CA PRO A 304 -23.76 6.47 0.05
C PRO A 304 -23.64 7.86 -0.60
N GLU A 305 -22.85 8.77 0.00
CA GLU A 305 -22.60 10.09 -0.60
C GLU A 305 -21.83 9.94 -1.90
N PHE A 306 -20.79 9.10 -1.91
CA PHE A 306 -20.03 8.83 -3.12
C PHE A 306 -20.92 8.24 -4.21
N ILE A 307 -21.69 7.19 -3.93
CA ILE A 307 -22.59 6.53 -4.89
C ILE A 307 -23.62 7.48 -5.43
N LYS A 308 -24.26 8.31 -4.58
CA LYS A 308 -25.26 9.30 -4.99
C LYS A 308 -24.70 10.31 -6.00
N ASN A 309 -23.43 10.65 -5.91
CA ASN A 309 -22.78 11.63 -6.77
C ASN A 309 -22.14 11.02 -8.04
N MET A 310 -22.19 9.68 -8.21
CA MET A 310 -21.69 9.02 -9.41
C MET A 310 -22.50 9.43 -10.65
N LYS A 311 -21.79 9.72 -11.74
CA LYS A 311 -22.38 9.93 -13.06
C LYS A 311 -22.79 8.57 -13.68
N SER A 312 -23.59 8.61 -14.72
CA SER A 312 -24.10 7.37 -15.36
C SER A 312 -23.02 6.50 -16.00
N ASP A 313 -21.87 7.09 -16.30
CA ASP A 313 -20.71 6.46 -16.92
C ASP A 313 -19.51 6.32 -15.95
N ASP A 314 -19.74 6.54 -14.66
CA ASP A 314 -18.77 6.23 -13.61
C ASP A 314 -18.88 4.76 -13.19
N VAL A 315 -17.74 4.18 -12.85
CA VAL A 315 -17.64 2.87 -12.22
C VAL A 315 -16.80 3.00 -10.94
N LEU A 316 -17.31 2.43 -9.85
CA LEU A 316 -16.59 2.28 -8.58
C LEU A 316 -16.10 0.85 -8.47
N ILE A 317 -14.81 0.67 -8.18
CA ILE A 317 -14.22 -0.61 -7.79
C ILE A 317 -13.69 -0.48 -6.37
N ILE A 318 -14.07 -1.39 -5.49
CA ILE A 318 -13.53 -1.50 -4.11
C ILE A 318 -12.82 -2.83 -4.00
N THR A 319 -11.58 -2.81 -3.51
CA THR A 319 -10.75 -4.01 -3.27
C THR A 319 -9.80 -3.78 -2.09
N ALA A 320 -8.94 -4.74 -1.82
CA ALA A 320 -7.78 -4.60 -0.95
C ALA A 320 -6.54 -5.18 -1.64
N ASP A 321 -5.38 -4.96 -1.06
CA ASP A 321 -4.08 -5.36 -1.61
C ASP A 321 -3.45 -6.56 -0.86
N HIS A 322 -3.85 -6.81 0.36
CA HIS A 322 -3.49 -7.95 1.23
C HIS A 322 -4.42 -7.99 2.45
N GLY A 323 -4.13 -8.84 3.43
CA GLY A 323 -4.71 -8.82 4.78
C GLY A 323 -3.73 -8.26 5.81
N CYS A 324 -4.23 -7.85 6.96
CA CYS A 324 -3.46 -7.59 8.18
C CYS A 324 -4.39 -7.79 9.38
N ASP A 325 -4.55 -9.05 9.80
CA ASP A 325 -5.56 -9.43 10.79
C ASP A 325 -5.22 -8.88 12.19
N PRO A 326 -5.97 -7.87 12.69
CA PRO A 326 -5.69 -7.30 14.01
C PRO A 326 -6.08 -8.23 15.15
N GLY A 327 -6.73 -9.35 14.86
CA GLY A 327 -7.04 -10.41 15.83
C GLY A 327 -5.94 -11.45 15.95
N ASP A 328 -4.93 -11.42 15.09
CA ASP A 328 -3.76 -12.30 15.17
C ASP A 328 -2.76 -11.81 16.24
N LEU A 329 -1.85 -12.70 16.64
CA LEU A 329 -0.72 -12.37 17.53
C LEU A 329 0.40 -11.63 16.79
N SER A 330 0.50 -11.81 15.49
CA SER A 330 1.44 -11.10 14.61
C SER A 330 0.96 -9.66 14.39
N THR A 331 1.90 -8.78 14.13
CA THR A 331 1.63 -7.42 13.63
C THR A 331 2.04 -7.28 12.17
N ASP A 332 2.27 -8.40 11.47
CA ASP A 332 2.65 -8.43 10.06
C ASP A 332 1.42 -8.55 9.16
N HIS A 333 1.59 -8.27 7.87
CA HIS A 333 0.57 -8.53 6.87
C HIS A 333 0.20 -10.02 6.84
N THR A 334 -1.03 -10.33 6.46
CA THR A 334 -1.54 -11.69 6.36
C THR A 334 -1.91 -12.07 4.94
N ARG A 335 -1.61 -13.32 4.57
CA ARG A 335 -1.90 -13.91 3.26
C ARG A 335 -3.36 -14.30 3.18
N GLU A 336 -4.21 -13.37 2.74
CA GLU A 336 -5.65 -13.53 2.68
C GLU A 336 -6.19 -13.35 1.26
N TYR A 337 -7.37 -13.88 1.02
CA TYR A 337 -8.21 -13.40 -0.07
C TYR A 337 -8.59 -11.94 0.18
N VAL A 338 -8.85 -11.20 -0.89
CA VAL A 338 -9.34 -9.82 -0.80
C VAL A 338 -10.67 -9.65 -1.52
N PRO A 339 -11.52 -8.68 -1.10
CA PRO A 339 -12.79 -8.42 -1.74
C PRO A 339 -12.60 -7.75 -3.10
N PHE A 340 -13.52 -7.99 -4.01
CA PHE A 340 -13.71 -7.21 -5.23
C PHE A 340 -15.18 -6.87 -5.36
N ILE A 341 -15.49 -5.58 -5.48
CA ILE A 341 -16.83 -5.07 -5.73
C ILE A 341 -16.73 -4.07 -6.87
N MET A 342 -17.47 -4.30 -7.96
CA MET A 342 -17.59 -3.35 -9.05
C MET A 342 -19.03 -2.87 -9.14
N HIS A 343 -19.24 -1.57 -8.89
CA HIS A 343 -20.55 -0.93 -8.81
C HIS A 343 -20.68 0.20 -9.81
N GLY A 344 -21.85 0.30 -10.45
CA GLY A 344 -22.16 1.36 -11.39
C GLY A 344 -23.50 1.13 -12.08
N LYS A 345 -24.05 2.17 -12.70
CA LYS A 345 -25.39 2.11 -13.32
C LYS A 345 -25.49 1.02 -14.41
N ASN A 346 -24.42 0.76 -15.13
CA ASN A 346 -24.38 -0.17 -16.25
C ASN A 346 -23.66 -1.48 -15.90
N ILE A 347 -23.43 -1.75 -14.61
CA ILE A 347 -22.81 -2.98 -14.13
C ILE A 347 -23.93 -3.97 -13.79
N GLU A 348 -23.89 -5.16 -14.37
CA GLU A 348 -24.83 -6.22 -14.06
C GLU A 348 -24.44 -6.91 -12.75
N PRO A 349 -25.35 -7.01 -11.78
CA PRO A 349 -25.07 -7.70 -10.52
C PRO A 349 -24.80 -9.19 -10.74
N LYS A 350 -23.64 -9.66 -10.27
CA LYS A 350 -23.28 -11.08 -10.30
C LYS A 350 -22.18 -11.39 -9.28
N ASN A 351 -22.14 -12.62 -8.82
CA ASN A 351 -21.01 -13.15 -8.07
C ASN A 351 -20.17 -14.04 -8.99
N ASN A 352 -18.87 -13.71 -9.16
CA ASN A 352 -17.92 -14.47 -9.98
C ASN A 352 -17.20 -15.57 -9.19
N GLY A 353 -17.53 -15.75 -7.92
CA GLY A 353 -16.85 -16.71 -7.04
C GLY A 353 -15.40 -16.27 -6.71
N THR A 354 -14.49 -17.23 -6.68
CA THR A 354 -13.07 -16.96 -6.43
C THR A 354 -12.33 -16.81 -7.74
N ILE A 355 -11.59 -15.72 -7.89
CA ILE A 355 -10.76 -15.41 -9.05
C ILE A 355 -9.29 -15.49 -8.66
N ASP A 356 -8.50 -16.19 -9.47
CA ASP A 356 -7.07 -16.38 -9.28
C ASP A 356 -6.29 -15.22 -9.90
N GLY A 357 -5.74 -14.36 -9.05
CA GLY A 357 -4.92 -13.20 -9.39
C GLY A 357 -5.62 -11.84 -9.21
N PHE A 358 -4.93 -10.91 -8.53
CA PHE A 358 -5.37 -9.51 -8.42
C PHE A 358 -5.25 -8.77 -9.77
N THR A 359 -4.53 -9.35 -10.75
CA THR A 359 -4.44 -8.81 -12.11
C THR A 359 -5.80 -8.69 -12.79
N PHE A 360 -6.81 -9.41 -12.30
CA PHE A 360 -8.19 -9.24 -12.72
C PHE A 360 -8.68 -7.79 -12.62
N VAL A 361 -8.18 -7.04 -11.63
CA VAL A 361 -8.52 -5.61 -11.46
C VAL A 361 -7.95 -4.79 -12.64
N ALA A 362 -6.67 -5.00 -12.99
CA ALA A 362 -6.06 -4.31 -14.14
C ALA A 362 -6.81 -4.60 -15.43
N ASP A 363 -7.14 -5.87 -15.69
CA ASP A 363 -7.87 -6.28 -16.91
C ASP A 363 -9.28 -5.67 -16.94
N THR A 364 -9.96 -5.61 -15.79
CA THR A 364 -11.26 -4.96 -15.65
C THR A 364 -11.17 -3.46 -15.95
N VAL A 365 -10.18 -2.75 -15.39
CA VAL A 365 -9.95 -1.32 -15.64
C VAL A 365 -9.67 -1.06 -17.12
N LYS A 366 -8.83 -1.90 -17.77
CA LYS A 366 -8.56 -1.80 -19.22
C LYS A 366 -9.84 -1.96 -20.05
N ASN A 367 -10.62 -3.00 -19.76
CA ASN A 367 -11.86 -3.26 -20.48
C ASN A 367 -12.88 -2.11 -20.33
N LEU A 368 -12.95 -1.50 -19.14
CA LEU A 368 -13.86 -0.40 -18.88
C LEU A 368 -13.46 0.89 -19.60
N LEU A 369 -12.15 1.20 -19.68
CA LEU A 369 -11.65 2.49 -20.16
C LEU A 369 -11.13 2.47 -21.59
N MET A 370 -10.69 1.31 -22.08
CA MET A 370 -10.09 1.21 -23.42
C MET A 370 -10.89 0.31 -24.38
N GLY A 371 -11.83 -0.51 -23.89
CA GLY A 371 -12.74 -1.37 -24.68
C GLY A 371 -12.14 -2.69 -25.04
#